data_33e332310e6e276479259a5bbff32832
#
_entry.id   33e332310e6e276479259a5bbff32832
#
_cell.length_a   1.000
_cell.length_b   1.000
_cell.length_c   1.000
_cell.angle_alpha   90.00
_cell.angle_beta   90.00
_cell.angle_gamma   90.00
#
_symmetry.space_group_name_H-M   'P 1'
#
loop_
_entity.id
_entity.type
_entity.pdbx_description
1 polymer ?
#
loop_
_entity_poly.entity_id
_entity_poly.type
_entity_poly.pdbx_seq_one_letter_code
_entity_poly.pdbx_strand_id
1 'polypeptide(L)'
;MTASAAPAESASSVAAWRGTPAAVAAVVGFFAAAVLPRATWPLIDGDVWWHIRAGEEVIRTGRVANVDTWSLVSAGRQWTSQDWLANVLLAAGNALGPWGQTLLSFLFGAITVAAFWILWRAMALRVPEIGWASRVLWLSVGLVLAGPVMGVRVQVLDLLMATAVVWVLWRYPADPRRRWLLALPFIAAVWANLHAGWVLLFLLGGAVLVGEAVDRLLRRTPGGHEPMTWPQLRDLAAALVLSVGALALNPNGPALYTYPFATVGITALNRYVMEWFPADLGSIFGWLLLGFVAIGVLPALILGRRRLRTADALILVGLTVMAWQAIRFLLIVGPIGGAIVAVVLSPVISESAIGRRLSTPLARLSRPMAGGRGALHVGLAGILLALGVGVALLRTSPAAQEAEIGRVLPAEAVEWLDANEPGTRIFNRYEWGGYIGQHRPQQPIFMDGRADVYGDELLQMYVGVIGLHGDPQVIFDHYVIDYAVFPPDTPLADWFDASAAWEHVYDDPTAAIWVRR
;
A
#
# COMPACT_ATOMS: atom_id res chain seq x y z
N MET A 1 11.80 65.51 10.29
CA MET A 1 12.65 64.32 10.49
C MET A 1 11.72 63.12 10.67
N THR A 2 11.34 62.51 9.53
CA THR A 2 10.47 61.32 9.49
C THR A 2 11.38 60.12 9.25
N ALA A 3 11.48 59.27 10.26
CA ALA A 3 12.17 57.99 10.15
C ALA A 3 11.36 57.03 9.30
N SER A 4 11.89 56.71 8.12
CA SER A 4 11.40 55.67 7.23
C SER A 4 11.61 54.32 7.92
N ALA A 5 10.51 53.62 8.27
CA ALA A 5 10.55 52.22 8.67
C ALA A 5 10.82 51.38 7.42
N ALA A 6 11.95 50.68 7.40
CA ALA A 6 12.27 49.68 6.39
C ALA A 6 11.21 48.54 6.42
N PRO A 7 10.79 48.00 5.27
CA PRO A 7 9.90 46.87 5.24
C PRO A 7 10.63 45.65 5.80
N ALA A 8 10.02 45.01 6.79
CA ALA A 8 10.48 43.73 7.31
C ALA A 8 10.53 42.72 6.13
N GLU A 9 11.72 42.28 5.77
CA GLU A 9 11.96 41.19 4.87
C GLU A 9 11.15 39.99 5.39
N SER A 10 10.16 39.59 4.62
CA SER A 10 9.49 38.32 4.78
C SER A 10 10.54 37.23 4.58
N ALA A 11 11.22 36.90 5.66
CA ALA A 11 12.08 35.73 5.71
C ALA A 11 11.23 34.54 5.24
N SER A 12 11.52 34.08 4.05
CA SER A 12 11.08 32.79 3.52
C SER A 12 11.62 31.71 4.48
N SER A 13 10.88 31.46 5.54
CA SER A 13 11.17 30.40 6.47
C SER A 13 10.78 29.06 5.84
N VAL A 14 11.57 28.63 4.87
CA VAL A 14 12.01 27.24 4.92
C VAL A 14 12.82 27.19 6.23
N ALA A 15 12.11 27.15 7.36
CA ALA A 15 12.73 27.03 8.65
C ALA A 15 13.60 25.80 8.56
N ALA A 16 14.88 26.05 8.41
CA ALA A 16 15.87 25.02 8.41
C ALA A 16 15.53 24.14 9.62
N TRP A 17 15.33 22.88 9.38
CA TRP A 17 15.03 21.88 10.40
C TRP A 17 16.23 21.84 11.37
N ARG A 18 16.27 22.81 12.28
CA ARG A 18 17.21 22.87 13.39
C ARG A 18 16.67 22.00 14.51
N GLY A 19 16.51 20.68 14.21
CA GLY A 19 16.18 19.72 15.23
C GLY A 19 17.30 19.70 16.27
N THR A 20 16.91 19.70 17.54
CA THR A 20 17.86 19.34 18.58
C THR A 20 18.39 17.93 18.28
N PRO A 21 19.63 17.58 18.66
CA PRO A 21 20.15 16.23 18.45
C PRO A 21 19.20 15.12 18.94
N ALA A 22 18.46 15.36 20.03
CA ALA A 22 17.45 14.42 20.54
C ALA A 22 16.27 14.23 19.57
N ALA A 23 15.76 15.32 18.97
CA ALA A 23 14.69 15.23 17.98
C ALA A 23 15.17 14.51 16.71
N VAL A 24 16.41 14.75 16.28
CA VAL A 24 17.02 14.00 15.15
C VAL A 24 17.07 12.52 15.47
N ALA A 25 17.57 12.13 16.65
CA ALA A 25 17.64 10.73 17.07
C ALA A 25 16.24 10.07 17.11
N ALA A 26 15.23 10.78 17.63
CA ALA A 26 13.86 10.27 17.67
C ALA A 26 13.26 10.06 16.26
N VAL A 27 13.52 11.00 15.34
CA VAL A 27 13.04 10.91 13.95
C VAL A 27 13.76 9.80 13.19
N VAL A 28 15.09 9.74 13.29
CA VAL A 28 15.87 8.64 12.69
C VAL A 28 15.43 7.31 13.28
N GLY A 29 15.25 7.23 14.61
CA GLY A 29 14.72 6.03 15.25
C GLY A 29 13.35 5.60 14.74
N PHE A 30 12.43 6.55 14.53
CA PHE A 30 11.13 6.25 13.95
C PHE A 30 11.26 5.67 12.54
N PHE A 31 11.99 6.32 11.65
CA PHE A 31 12.11 5.85 10.26
C PHE A 31 12.97 4.58 10.14
N ALA A 32 14.09 4.51 10.84
CA ALA A 32 15.02 3.40 10.72
C ALA A 32 14.66 2.18 11.58
N ALA A 33 14.12 2.37 12.78
CA ALA A 33 13.82 1.26 13.70
C ALA A 33 12.35 0.86 13.74
N ALA A 34 11.42 1.73 13.33
CA ALA A 34 10.00 1.39 13.28
C ALA A 34 9.47 1.18 11.86
N VAL A 35 9.68 2.13 10.93
CA VAL A 35 9.10 2.05 9.58
C VAL A 35 9.85 1.02 8.73
N LEU A 36 11.17 1.15 8.59
CA LEU A 36 11.95 0.31 7.68
C LEU A 36 11.82 -1.20 7.98
N PRO A 37 12.02 -1.71 9.23
CA PRO A 37 11.90 -3.15 9.48
C PRO A 37 10.47 -3.71 9.31
N ARG A 38 9.44 -2.86 9.42
CA ARG A 38 8.05 -3.28 9.16
C ARG A 38 7.69 -3.26 7.68
N ALA A 39 8.36 -2.43 6.90
CA ALA A 39 8.13 -2.29 5.47
C ALA A 39 8.99 -3.23 4.62
N THR A 40 10.08 -3.78 5.18
CA THR A 40 10.93 -4.78 4.51
C THR A 40 10.47 -6.19 4.87
N TRP A 41 9.93 -6.89 3.87
CA TRP A 41 9.45 -8.27 3.99
C TRP A 41 10.06 -9.14 2.90
N PRO A 42 10.23 -10.45 3.13
CA PRO A 42 10.50 -11.41 2.06
C PRO A 42 9.40 -11.43 1.00
N LEU A 43 9.69 -11.98 -0.16
CA LEU A 43 8.77 -12.11 -1.30
C LEU A 43 7.78 -13.28 -1.10
N ILE A 44 7.06 -13.27 0.01
CA ILE A 44 6.12 -14.33 0.41
C ILE A 44 4.71 -14.14 -0.14
N ASP A 45 4.42 -13.00 -0.76
CA ASP A 45 3.15 -12.75 -1.41
C ASP A 45 3.09 -13.50 -2.75
N GLY A 46 2.09 -14.33 -2.94
CA GLY A 46 1.91 -15.09 -4.17
C GLY A 46 1.77 -14.21 -5.42
N ASP A 47 1.21 -13.00 -5.25
CA ASP A 47 0.99 -12.07 -6.36
C ASP A 47 2.30 -11.51 -6.93
N VAL A 48 3.33 -11.33 -6.11
CA VAL A 48 4.65 -10.86 -6.57
C VAL A 48 5.17 -11.70 -7.73
N TRP A 49 4.92 -12.99 -7.71
CA TRP A 49 5.47 -13.94 -8.67
C TRP A 49 4.81 -13.85 -10.04
N TRP A 50 3.48 -13.68 -10.11
CA TRP A 50 2.85 -13.44 -11.41
C TRP A 50 3.19 -12.04 -11.96
N HIS A 51 3.42 -11.04 -11.09
CA HIS A 51 3.95 -9.73 -11.50
C HIS A 51 5.36 -9.87 -12.10
N ILE A 52 6.23 -10.67 -11.48
CA ILE A 52 7.57 -10.96 -12.02
C ILE A 52 7.44 -11.60 -13.40
N ARG A 53 6.63 -12.66 -13.55
CA ARG A 53 6.37 -13.33 -14.83
C ARG A 53 5.88 -12.38 -15.91
N ALA A 54 4.90 -11.54 -15.59
CA ALA A 54 4.37 -10.55 -16.50
C ALA A 54 5.44 -9.54 -16.93
N GLY A 55 6.28 -9.10 -15.99
CA GLY A 55 7.40 -8.19 -16.27
C GLY A 55 8.47 -8.80 -17.16
N GLU A 56 8.84 -10.06 -16.92
CA GLU A 56 9.77 -10.82 -17.77
C GLU A 56 9.23 -10.96 -19.20
N GLU A 57 7.92 -11.20 -19.34
CA GLU A 57 7.27 -11.27 -20.64
C GLU A 57 7.32 -9.91 -21.36
N VAL A 58 7.06 -8.80 -20.66
CA VAL A 58 7.20 -7.45 -21.23
C VAL A 58 8.64 -7.18 -21.65
N ILE A 59 9.63 -7.51 -20.82
CA ILE A 59 11.07 -7.31 -21.15
C ILE A 59 11.44 -8.13 -22.37
N ARG A 60 11.00 -9.38 -22.47
CA ARG A 60 11.33 -10.29 -23.56
C ARG A 60 10.65 -9.93 -24.88
N THR A 61 9.37 -9.48 -24.83
CA THR A 61 8.54 -9.29 -26.03
C THR A 61 8.41 -7.83 -26.46
N GLY A 62 8.68 -6.87 -25.57
CA GLY A 62 8.41 -5.45 -25.77
C GLY A 62 6.90 -5.12 -25.79
N ARG A 63 6.03 -6.02 -25.33
CA ARG A 63 4.56 -5.87 -25.37
C ARG A 63 3.95 -6.16 -24.03
N VAL A 64 2.93 -5.40 -23.65
CA VAL A 64 2.09 -5.66 -22.49
C VAL A 64 1.03 -6.69 -22.89
N ALA A 65 0.91 -7.74 -22.10
CA ALA A 65 -0.10 -8.77 -22.31
C ALA A 65 -1.53 -8.19 -22.18
N ASN A 66 -2.41 -8.58 -23.09
CA ASN A 66 -3.82 -8.19 -23.08
C ASN A 66 -4.78 -9.37 -23.14
N VAL A 67 -4.23 -10.59 -23.14
CA VAL A 67 -4.98 -11.84 -23.15
C VAL A 67 -4.30 -12.81 -22.20
N ASP A 68 -5.06 -13.54 -21.41
CA ASP A 68 -4.54 -14.60 -20.56
C ASP A 68 -4.14 -15.83 -21.39
N THR A 69 -2.90 -16.25 -21.22
CA THR A 69 -2.33 -17.46 -21.85
C THR A 69 -1.77 -18.42 -20.81
N TRP A 70 -1.93 -18.12 -19.50
CA TRP A 70 -1.25 -18.85 -18.45
C TRP A 70 -2.17 -19.82 -17.71
N SER A 71 -3.49 -19.56 -17.73
CA SER A 71 -4.44 -20.31 -16.92
C SER A 71 -5.25 -21.31 -17.74
N LEU A 72 -5.59 -22.46 -17.15
CA LEU A 72 -6.46 -23.46 -17.75
C LEU A 72 -7.89 -22.94 -17.91
N VAL A 73 -8.40 -22.22 -16.89
CA VAL A 73 -9.82 -21.84 -16.81
C VAL A 73 -10.16 -20.56 -17.57
N SER A 74 -9.17 -19.72 -17.88
CA SER A 74 -9.40 -18.41 -18.50
C SER A 74 -8.56 -18.16 -19.75
N ALA A 75 -7.97 -19.19 -20.33
CA ALA A 75 -7.18 -19.09 -21.55
C ALA A 75 -7.95 -18.36 -22.66
N GLY A 76 -7.36 -17.31 -23.24
CA GLY A 76 -7.98 -16.50 -24.28
C GLY A 76 -8.88 -15.36 -23.77
N ARG A 77 -9.15 -15.23 -22.46
CA ARG A 77 -9.88 -14.09 -21.91
C ARG A 77 -9.04 -12.82 -21.96
N GLN A 78 -9.74 -11.69 -22.08
CA GLN A 78 -9.09 -10.36 -22.02
C GLN A 78 -8.46 -10.14 -20.64
N TRP A 79 -7.23 -9.63 -20.64
CA TRP A 79 -6.50 -9.24 -19.44
C TRP A 79 -6.01 -7.80 -19.54
N THR A 80 -6.36 -6.98 -18.57
CA THR A 80 -5.89 -5.60 -18.49
C THR A 80 -4.67 -5.52 -17.57
N SER A 81 -3.49 -5.89 -18.08
CA SER A 81 -2.22 -5.78 -17.34
C SER A 81 -1.78 -4.31 -17.23
N GLN A 82 -2.51 -3.56 -16.40
CA GLN A 82 -2.35 -2.11 -16.25
C GLN A 82 -1.05 -1.71 -15.52
N ASP A 83 -0.57 -2.56 -14.66
CA ASP A 83 0.56 -2.42 -13.73
C ASP A 83 1.90 -2.85 -14.37
N TRP A 84 1.96 -2.85 -15.69
CA TRP A 84 3.10 -3.35 -16.47
C TRP A 84 4.45 -2.74 -16.05
N LEU A 85 4.46 -1.46 -15.61
CA LEU A 85 5.70 -0.80 -15.20
C LEU A 85 6.19 -1.33 -13.84
N ALA A 86 5.27 -1.63 -12.91
CA ALA A 86 5.60 -2.29 -11.65
C ALA A 86 6.07 -3.73 -11.91
N ASN A 87 5.44 -4.43 -12.87
CA ASN A 87 5.84 -5.78 -13.28
C ASN A 87 7.28 -5.80 -13.79
N VAL A 88 7.64 -4.87 -14.68
CA VAL A 88 9.02 -4.73 -15.20
C VAL A 88 10.00 -4.42 -14.07
N LEU A 89 9.63 -3.56 -13.10
CA LEU A 89 10.47 -3.24 -11.94
C LEU A 89 10.75 -4.50 -11.09
N LEU A 90 9.72 -5.29 -10.81
CA LEU A 90 9.84 -6.52 -10.02
C LEU A 90 10.66 -7.58 -10.77
N ALA A 91 10.42 -7.77 -12.07
CA ALA A 91 11.18 -8.68 -12.90
C ALA A 91 12.67 -8.30 -12.98
N ALA A 92 12.96 -7.01 -13.21
CA ALA A 92 14.35 -6.53 -13.27
C ALA A 92 15.08 -6.73 -11.93
N GLY A 93 14.40 -6.53 -10.80
CA GLY A 93 14.97 -6.82 -9.49
C GLY A 93 15.22 -8.32 -9.29
N ASN A 94 14.24 -9.16 -9.61
CA ASN A 94 14.35 -10.61 -9.48
C ASN A 94 15.47 -11.21 -10.36
N ALA A 95 15.68 -10.64 -11.54
CA ALA A 95 16.74 -11.07 -12.46
C ALA A 95 18.18 -10.94 -11.88
N LEU A 96 18.35 -10.20 -10.79
CA LEU A 96 19.62 -10.11 -10.06
C LEU A 96 19.85 -11.31 -9.09
N GLY A 97 18.97 -12.30 -9.14
CA GLY A 97 19.05 -13.50 -8.31
C GLY A 97 18.68 -13.25 -6.84
N PRO A 98 19.13 -14.10 -5.90
CA PRO A 98 18.71 -14.05 -4.49
C PRO A 98 18.96 -12.70 -3.82
N TRP A 99 20.04 -12.00 -4.13
CA TRP A 99 20.30 -10.63 -3.66
C TRP A 99 19.39 -9.60 -4.32
N GLY A 100 18.88 -9.88 -5.52
CA GLY A 100 17.87 -9.06 -6.18
C GLY A 100 16.54 -9.05 -5.41
N GLN A 101 16.13 -10.18 -4.87
CA GLN A 101 14.95 -10.28 -3.99
C GLN A 101 15.14 -9.46 -2.71
N THR A 102 16.32 -9.54 -2.08
CA THR A 102 16.69 -8.67 -0.95
C THR A 102 16.60 -7.19 -1.34
N LEU A 103 17.15 -6.82 -2.50
CA LEU A 103 17.09 -5.46 -3.03
C LEU A 103 15.65 -4.98 -3.24
N LEU A 104 14.76 -5.82 -3.78
CA LEU A 104 13.32 -5.51 -3.92
C LEU A 104 12.69 -5.25 -2.56
N SER A 105 12.96 -6.08 -1.55
CA SER A 105 12.47 -5.87 -0.18
C SER A 105 12.90 -4.50 0.37
N PHE A 106 14.17 -4.13 0.18
CA PHE A 106 14.67 -2.81 0.57
C PHE A 106 14.08 -1.67 -0.25
N LEU A 107 13.86 -1.86 -1.54
CA LEU A 107 13.24 -0.86 -2.42
C LEU A 107 11.83 -0.54 -1.94
N PHE A 108 11.00 -1.54 -1.67
CA PHE A 108 9.63 -1.33 -1.16
C PHE A 108 9.64 -0.76 0.26
N GLY A 109 10.61 -1.17 1.09
CA GLY A 109 10.87 -0.54 2.38
C GLY A 109 11.22 0.95 2.25
N ALA A 110 12.11 1.31 1.32
CA ALA A 110 12.50 2.69 1.04
C ALA A 110 11.33 3.52 0.48
N ILE A 111 10.49 2.94 -0.38
CA ILE A 111 9.25 3.55 -0.89
C ILE A 111 8.31 3.90 0.26
N THR A 112 8.12 2.97 1.20
CA THR A 112 7.32 3.20 2.40
C THR A 112 7.91 4.31 3.27
N VAL A 113 9.21 4.28 3.52
CA VAL A 113 9.93 5.34 4.26
C VAL A 113 9.74 6.69 3.57
N ALA A 114 9.86 6.75 2.23
CA ALA A 114 9.65 7.97 1.46
C ALA A 114 8.21 8.50 1.59
N ALA A 115 7.20 7.63 1.53
CA ALA A 115 5.80 8.01 1.72
C ALA A 115 5.55 8.64 3.11
N PHE A 116 6.04 7.99 4.17
CA PHE A 116 5.94 8.52 5.54
C PHE A 116 6.75 9.83 5.70
N TRP A 117 7.90 9.95 5.04
CA TRP A 117 8.68 11.19 5.03
C TRP A 117 7.95 12.32 4.33
N ILE A 118 7.30 12.06 3.19
CA ILE A 118 6.46 13.05 2.50
C ILE A 118 5.37 13.56 3.43
N LEU A 119 4.64 12.67 4.13
CA LEU A 119 3.63 13.05 5.11
C LEU A 119 4.23 13.85 6.28
N TRP A 120 5.38 13.43 6.80
CA TRP A 120 6.13 14.17 7.81
C TRP A 120 6.39 15.63 7.40
N ARG A 121 6.78 15.84 6.14
CA ARG A 121 7.01 17.17 5.57
C ARG A 121 5.70 17.91 5.30
N ALA A 122 4.68 17.21 4.81
CA ALA A 122 3.37 17.78 4.50
C ALA A 122 2.67 18.35 5.74
N MET A 123 2.75 17.67 6.89
CA MET A 123 2.21 18.17 8.15
C MET A 123 2.78 19.54 8.53
N ALA A 124 4.06 19.80 8.25
CA ALA A 124 4.68 21.10 8.52
C ALA A 124 4.20 22.23 7.59
N LEU A 125 3.69 21.91 6.40
CA LEU A 125 3.06 22.91 5.51
C LEU A 125 1.73 23.40 6.10
N ARG A 126 1.04 22.54 6.83
CA ARG A 126 -0.28 22.83 7.41
C ARG A 126 -0.19 23.48 8.79
N VAL A 127 0.72 22.99 9.61
CA VAL A 127 0.96 23.42 10.99
C VAL A 127 2.48 23.53 11.19
N PRO A 128 3.10 24.70 10.92
CA PRO A 128 4.56 24.86 11.02
C PRO A 128 5.11 24.50 12.41
N GLU A 129 4.33 24.75 13.46
CA GLU A 129 4.71 24.54 14.86
C GLU A 129 4.43 23.09 15.35
N ILE A 130 3.92 22.21 14.49
CA ILE A 130 3.64 20.82 14.89
C ILE A 130 4.94 20.14 15.37
N GLY A 131 4.96 19.75 16.64
CA GLY A 131 6.12 19.12 17.28
C GLY A 131 6.44 17.75 16.67
N TRP A 132 7.72 17.38 16.73
CA TRP A 132 8.18 16.05 16.27
C TRP A 132 7.46 14.90 16.97
N ALA A 133 7.18 15.01 18.27
CA ALA A 133 6.52 13.98 19.06
C ALA A 133 5.09 13.68 18.56
N SER A 134 4.33 14.73 18.19
CA SER A 134 2.99 14.55 17.63
C SER A 134 3.03 13.88 16.25
N ARG A 135 4.01 14.25 15.41
CA ARG A 135 4.20 13.60 14.10
C ARG A 135 4.56 12.13 14.27
N VAL A 136 5.52 11.81 15.16
CA VAL A 136 5.90 10.42 15.46
C VAL A 136 4.68 9.64 15.96
N LEU A 137 3.93 10.18 16.94
CA LEU A 137 2.76 9.52 17.51
C LEU A 137 1.76 9.11 16.41
N TRP A 138 1.30 10.08 15.63
CA TRP A 138 0.24 9.82 14.66
C TRP A 138 0.70 9.02 13.44
N LEU A 139 1.95 9.19 13.02
CA LEU A 139 2.52 8.32 11.99
C LEU A 139 2.78 6.90 12.51
N SER A 140 3.08 6.72 13.81
CA SER A 140 3.15 5.38 14.41
C SER A 140 1.79 4.69 14.46
N VAL A 141 0.73 5.43 14.80
CA VAL A 141 -0.66 4.92 14.69
C VAL A 141 -0.95 4.53 13.25
N GLY A 142 -0.59 5.38 12.29
CA GLY A 142 -0.73 5.08 10.85
C GLY A 142 0.07 3.85 10.41
N LEU A 143 1.28 3.68 10.94
CA LEU A 143 2.13 2.51 10.67
C LEU A 143 1.52 1.21 11.21
N VAL A 144 0.92 1.25 12.41
CA VAL A 144 0.24 0.09 12.99
C VAL A 144 -0.96 -0.33 12.14
N LEU A 145 -1.76 0.63 11.66
CA LEU A 145 -2.89 0.33 10.78
C LEU A 145 -2.43 -0.24 9.44
N ALA A 146 -1.40 0.35 8.83
CA ALA A 146 -0.91 -0.04 7.52
C ALA A 146 -0.10 -1.36 7.54
N GLY A 147 0.48 -1.70 8.71
CA GLY A 147 1.41 -2.82 8.88
C GLY A 147 0.97 -4.15 8.27
N PRO A 148 -0.28 -4.59 8.46
CA PRO A 148 -0.78 -5.87 7.91
C PRO A 148 -0.79 -5.96 6.37
N VAL A 149 -0.77 -4.81 5.68
CA VAL A 149 -0.85 -4.73 4.20
C VAL A 149 0.50 -4.30 3.59
N MET A 150 1.52 -4.08 4.42
CA MET A 150 2.87 -3.74 3.98
C MET A 150 3.63 -4.97 3.49
N GLY A 151 4.61 -4.76 2.62
CA GLY A 151 5.48 -5.79 2.08
C GLY A 151 5.95 -5.45 0.66
N VAL A 152 6.47 -6.44 -0.04
CA VAL A 152 6.77 -6.33 -1.47
C VAL A 152 5.46 -6.56 -2.23
N ARG A 153 4.67 -5.49 -2.33
CA ARG A 153 3.35 -5.47 -2.96
C ARG A 153 3.18 -4.21 -3.79
N VAL A 154 2.62 -4.34 -4.98
CA VAL A 154 2.40 -3.18 -5.87
C VAL A 154 1.49 -2.11 -5.23
N GLN A 155 0.61 -2.49 -4.30
CA GLN A 155 -0.22 -1.57 -3.50
C GLN A 155 0.59 -0.58 -2.66
N VAL A 156 1.84 -0.89 -2.30
CA VAL A 156 2.72 0.04 -1.58
C VAL A 156 3.10 1.25 -2.45
N LEU A 157 3.08 1.09 -3.78
CA LEU A 157 3.25 2.20 -4.71
C LEU A 157 2.07 3.18 -4.62
N ASP A 158 0.85 2.70 -4.33
CA ASP A 158 -0.30 3.56 -4.09
C ASP A 158 -0.08 4.48 -2.89
N LEU A 159 0.52 3.97 -1.82
CA LEU A 159 0.83 4.79 -0.64
C LEU A 159 1.78 5.94 -1.01
N LEU A 160 2.84 5.67 -1.78
CA LEU A 160 3.77 6.71 -2.22
C LEU A 160 3.07 7.75 -3.10
N MET A 161 2.30 7.30 -4.09
CA MET A 161 1.61 8.21 -5.02
C MET A 161 0.53 9.02 -4.30
N ALA A 162 -0.28 8.40 -3.43
CA ALA A 162 -1.30 9.09 -2.64
C ALA A 162 -0.69 10.15 -1.71
N THR A 163 0.44 9.84 -1.06
CA THR A 163 1.13 10.81 -0.20
C THR A 163 1.74 11.97 -1.00
N ALA A 164 2.23 11.71 -2.22
CA ALA A 164 2.68 12.75 -3.13
C ALA A 164 1.53 13.67 -3.56
N VAL A 165 0.35 13.11 -3.86
CA VAL A 165 -0.88 13.88 -4.12
C VAL A 165 -1.25 14.74 -2.92
N VAL A 166 -1.29 14.18 -1.71
CA VAL A 166 -1.57 14.94 -0.47
C VAL A 166 -0.57 16.08 -0.29
N TRP A 167 0.71 15.84 -0.55
CA TRP A 167 1.73 16.88 -0.46
C TRP A 167 1.49 18.01 -1.46
N VAL A 168 1.13 17.72 -2.71
CA VAL A 168 0.78 18.72 -3.73
C VAL A 168 -0.45 19.51 -3.30
N LEU A 169 -1.51 18.83 -2.87
CA LEU A 169 -2.78 19.45 -2.46
C LEU A 169 -2.62 20.33 -1.21
N TRP A 170 -1.71 19.99 -0.29
CA TRP A 170 -1.41 20.80 0.89
C TRP A 170 -0.39 21.92 0.59
N ARG A 171 0.47 21.74 -0.40
CA ARG A 171 1.46 22.73 -0.83
C ARG A 171 0.84 23.87 -1.62
N TYR A 172 -0.12 23.56 -2.50
CA TYR A 172 -0.70 24.54 -3.42
C TYR A 172 -1.40 25.71 -2.72
N PRO A 173 -2.24 25.55 -1.69
CA PRO A 173 -2.82 26.68 -0.97
C PRO A 173 -1.78 27.58 -0.28
N ALA A 174 -0.67 26.99 0.18
CA ALA A 174 0.41 27.74 0.84
C ALA A 174 1.32 28.49 -0.14
N ASP A 175 1.45 28.01 -1.37
CA ASP A 175 2.23 28.62 -2.46
C ASP A 175 1.51 28.38 -3.78
N PRO A 176 0.57 29.28 -4.19
CA PRO A 176 -0.38 29.03 -5.27
C PRO A 176 0.26 29.15 -6.67
N ARG A 177 1.39 28.52 -6.88
CA ARG A 177 2.05 28.41 -8.17
C ARG A 177 1.50 27.21 -8.94
N ARG A 178 0.99 27.46 -10.15
CA ARG A 178 0.42 26.42 -11.02
C ARG A 178 1.35 25.23 -11.28
N ARG A 179 2.66 25.43 -11.20
CA ARG A 179 3.64 24.34 -11.35
C ARG A 179 3.41 23.17 -10.39
N TRP A 180 2.88 23.44 -9.17
CA TRP A 180 2.56 22.38 -8.23
C TRP A 180 1.42 21.50 -8.74
N LEU A 181 0.41 22.10 -9.36
CA LEU A 181 -0.72 21.37 -9.91
C LEU A 181 -0.34 20.54 -11.15
N LEU A 182 0.69 20.96 -11.91
CA LEU A 182 1.20 20.17 -13.04
C LEU A 182 1.82 18.84 -12.61
N ALA A 183 2.15 18.69 -11.32
CA ALA A 183 2.56 17.40 -10.78
C ALA A 183 1.43 16.38 -10.77
N LEU A 184 0.15 16.79 -10.67
CA LEU A 184 -0.99 15.86 -10.62
C LEU A 184 -1.14 15.02 -11.90
N PRO A 185 -1.19 15.61 -13.12
CA PRO A 185 -1.25 14.80 -14.35
C PRO A 185 0.01 13.94 -14.55
N PHE A 186 1.19 14.40 -14.12
CA PHE A 186 2.40 13.58 -14.14
C PHE A 186 2.27 12.38 -13.20
N ILE A 187 1.83 12.60 -11.95
CA ILE A 187 1.57 11.53 -10.98
C ILE A 187 0.51 10.56 -11.54
N ALA A 188 -0.56 11.07 -12.15
CA ALA A 188 -1.60 10.24 -12.75
C ALA A 188 -1.04 9.33 -13.86
N ALA A 189 -0.22 9.88 -14.76
CA ALA A 189 0.41 9.12 -15.83
C ALA A 189 1.32 8.00 -15.29
N VAL A 190 2.17 8.31 -14.30
CA VAL A 190 3.07 7.32 -13.69
C VAL A 190 2.25 6.27 -12.92
N TRP A 191 1.31 6.71 -12.09
CA TRP A 191 0.51 5.83 -11.24
C TRP A 191 -0.35 4.86 -12.03
N ALA A 192 -0.97 5.32 -13.12
CA ALA A 192 -1.77 4.50 -14.01
C ALA A 192 -1.00 3.31 -14.63
N ASN A 193 0.33 3.40 -14.72
CA ASN A 193 1.22 2.35 -15.21
C ASN A 193 1.84 1.49 -14.09
N LEU A 194 1.64 1.89 -12.83
CA LEU A 194 2.16 1.18 -11.66
C LEU A 194 1.10 0.32 -10.97
N HIS A 195 -0.13 0.85 -10.78
CA HIS A 195 -1.23 0.14 -10.10
C HIS A 195 -2.57 0.86 -10.25
N ALA A 196 -3.69 0.14 -10.03
CA ALA A 196 -5.06 0.66 -10.12
C ALA A 196 -5.43 1.75 -9.10
N GLY A 197 -4.59 1.97 -8.09
CA GLY A 197 -4.84 2.96 -7.03
C GLY A 197 -4.90 4.42 -7.49
N TRP A 198 -4.62 4.72 -8.76
CA TRP A 198 -4.71 6.06 -9.33
C TRP A 198 -6.08 6.74 -9.12
N VAL A 199 -7.14 5.98 -8.89
CA VAL A 199 -8.47 6.49 -8.51
C VAL A 199 -8.40 7.38 -7.26
N LEU A 200 -7.50 7.08 -6.31
CA LEU A 200 -7.30 7.87 -5.10
C LEU A 200 -6.87 9.31 -5.40
N LEU A 201 -6.18 9.58 -6.52
CA LEU A 201 -5.84 10.95 -6.93
C LEU A 201 -7.11 11.77 -7.10
N PHE A 202 -8.12 11.23 -7.77
CA PHE A 202 -9.39 11.91 -8.03
C PHE A 202 -10.26 11.99 -6.77
N LEU A 203 -10.24 10.98 -5.91
CA LEU A 203 -10.95 11.02 -4.62
C LEU A 203 -10.35 12.09 -3.70
N LEU A 204 -9.04 12.12 -3.54
CA LEU A 204 -8.34 13.11 -2.72
C LEU A 204 -8.44 14.52 -3.32
N GLY A 205 -8.18 14.67 -4.62
CA GLY A 205 -8.28 15.94 -5.34
C GLY A 205 -9.72 16.48 -5.37
N GLY A 206 -10.70 15.61 -5.60
CA GLY A 206 -12.12 15.94 -5.57
C GLY A 206 -12.59 16.35 -4.18
N ALA A 207 -12.17 15.65 -3.13
CA ALA A 207 -12.48 16.01 -1.75
C ALA A 207 -11.92 17.38 -1.38
N VAL A 208 -10.70 17.72 -1.84
CA VAL A 208 -10.13 19.06 -1.65
C VAL A 208 -10.88 20.10 -2.47
N LEU A 209 -11.18 19.84 -3.74
CA LEU A 209 -11.92 20.77 -4.60
C LEU A 209 -13.30 21.10 -4.00
N VAL A 210 -14.06 20.08 -3.61
CA VAL A 210 -15.40 20.25 -3.02
C VAL A 210 -15.30 20.89 -1.64
N GLY A 211 -14.40 20.42 -0.78
CA GLY A 211 -14.28 20.91 0.59
C GLY A 211 -13.86 22.37 0.66
N GLU A 212 -12.88 22.78 -0.14
CA GLU A 212 -12.45 24.19 -0.23
C GLU A 212 -13.56 25.09 -0.83
N ALA A 213 -14.32 24.59 -1.82
CA ALA A 213 -15.47 25.31 -2.37
C ALA A 213 -16.58 25.50 -1.31
N VAL A 214 -16.88 24.46 -0.53
CA VAL A 214 -17.87 24.53 0.57
C VAL A 214 -17.41 25.50 1.65
N ASP A 215 -16.16 25.41 2.11
CA ASP A 215 -15.65 26.33 3.14
C ASP A 215 -15.69 27.78 2.64
N ARG A 216 -15.39 28.02 1.35
CA ARG A 216 -15.49 29.34 0.72
C ARG A 216 -16.93 29.86 0.63
N LEU A 217 -17.87 29.03 0.17
CA LEU A 217 -19.29 29.40 0.06
C LEU A 217 -19.89 29.72 1.42
N LEU A 218 -19.55 28.92 2.45
CA LEU A 218 -19.99 29.10 3.82
C LEU A 218 -19.17 30.13 4.61
N ARG A 219 -18.17 30.77 3.99
CA ARG A 219 -17.25 31.75 4.59
C ARG A 219 -16.57 31.22 5.86
N ARG A 220 -16.26 29.92 5.87
CA ARG A 220 -15.55 29.28 6.98
C ARG A 220 -14.04 29.48 6.81
N THR A 221 -13.35 29.72 7.92
CA THR A 221 -11.88 29.82 7.97
C THR A 221 -11.33 28.86 9.04
N PRO A 222 -11.40 27.53 8.82
CA PRO A 222 -11.03 26.54 9.81
C PRO A 222 -9.58 26.70 10.26
N GLY A 223 -9.36 26.96 11.56
CA GLY A 223 -8.02 27.17 12.12
C GLY A 223 -7.27 28.38 11.52
N GLY A 224 -7.98 29.37 10.97
CA GLY A 224 -7.40 30.52 10.29
C GLY A 224 -7.00 30.28 8.84
N HIS A 225 -7.33 29.10 8.28
CA HIS A 225 -7.11 28.83 6.87
C HIS A 225 -8.10 29.59 5.99
N GLU A 226 -7.59 30.43 5.11
CA GLU A 226 -8.39 31.07 4.06
C GLU A 226 -8.65 30.05 2.93
N PRO A 227 -9.93 29.73 2.62
CA PRO A 227 -10.26 28.80 1.55
C PRO A 227 -9.74 29.28 0.19
N MET A 228 -9.44 28.34 -0.69
CA MET A 228 -8.97 28.64 -2.05
C MET A 228 -9.90 29.62 -2.77
N THR A 229 -9.32 30.55 -3.52
CA THR A 229 -10.06 31.47 -4.41
C THR A 229 -10.67 30.69 -5.59
N TRP A 230 -11.71 31.26 -6.22
CA TRP A 230 -12.34 30.65 -7.41
C TRP A 230 -11.34 30.36 -8.55
N PRO A 231 -10.37 31.26 -8.86
CA PRO A 231 -9.31 30.92 -9.81
C PRO A 231 -8.43 29.74 -9.39
N GLN A 232 -8.11 29.62 -8.10
CA GLN A 232 -7.33 28.48 -7.59
C GLN A 232 -8.12 27.16 -7.70
N LEU A 233 -9.42 27.19 -7.38
CA LEU A 233 -10.32 26.03 -7.53
C LEU A 233 -10.45 25.61 -9.00
N ARG A 234 -10.59 26.59 -9.91
CA ARG A 234 -10.60 26.34 -11.36
C ARG A 234 -9.29 25.71 -11.82
N ASP A 235 -8.15 26.22 -11.36
CA ASP A 235 -6.84 25.70 -11.74
C ASP A 235 -6.65 24.26 -11.21
N LEU A 236 -7.14 23.96 -9.99
CA LEU A 236 -7.16 22.58 -9.44
C LEU A 236 -8.09 21.68 -10.27
N ALA A 237 -9.31 22.13 -10.59
CA ALA A 237 -10.23 21.37 -11.43
C ALA A 237 -9.62 21.08 -12.82
N ALA A 238 -8.97 22.07 -13.43
CA ALA A 238 -8.27 21.89 -14.70
C ALA A 238 -7.15 20.84 -14.60
N ALA A 239 -6.37 20.85 -13.52
CA ALA A 239 -5.33 19.87 -13.29
C ALA A 239 -5.90 18.44 -13.11
N LEU A 240 -7.04 18.29 -12.43
CA LEU A 240 -7.73 17.00 -12.31
C LEU A 240 -8.24 16.52 -13.68
N VAL A 241 -8.81 17.40 -14.49
CA VAL A 241 -9.25 17.06 -15.86
C VAL A 241 -8.05 16.65 -16.73
N LEU A 242 -6.94 17.37 -16.65
CA LEU A 242 -5.70 16.99 -17.35
C LEU A 242 -5.17 15.63 -16.85
N SER A 243 -5.34 15.33 -15.55
CA SER A 243 -4.97 14.03 -14.98
C SER A 243 -5.80 12.89 -15.55
N VAL A 244 -7.10 13.12 -15.85
CA VAL A 244 -7.92 12.12 -16.57
C VAL A 244 -7.31 11.85 -17.95
N GLY A 245 -6.94 12.90 -18.70
CA GLY A 245 -6.29 12.73 -20.01
C GLY A 245 -4.93 12.01 -19.91
N ALA A 246 -4.19 12.23 -18.83
CA ALA A 246 -2.88 11.60 -18.61
C ALA A 246 -2.96 10.07 -18.39
N LEU A 247 -4.09 9.54 -17.94
CA LEU A 247 -4.31 8.09 -17.83
C LEU A 247 -4.22 7.38 -19.19
N ALA A 248 -4.52 8.07 -20.29
CA ALA A 248 -4.43 7.53 -21.65
C ALA A 248 -2.98 7.17 -22.08
N LEU A 249 -1.97 7.56 -21.30
CA LEU A 249 -0.58 7.15 -21.51
C LEU A 249 -0.31 5.69 -21.07
N ASN A 250 -1.30 5.01 -20.49
CA ASN A 250 -1.22 3.57 -20.24
C ASN A 250 -1.50 2.79 -21.55
N PRO A 251 -0.74 1.72 -21.87
CA PRO A 251 -0.92 0.91 -23.08
C PRO A 251 -2.31 0.28 -23.24
N ASN A 252 -3.05 0.07 -22.15
CA ASN A 252 -4.40 -0.48 -22.19
C ASN A 252 -5.46 0.52 -22.68
N GLY A 253 -5.09 1.78 -22.86
CA GLY A 253 -5.98 2.80 -23.44
C GLY A 253 -7.32 2.93 -22.70
N PRO A 254 -8.48 2.89 -23.44
CA PRO A 254 -9.80 3.07 -22.85
C PRO A 254 -10.21 2.04 -21.78
N ALA A 255 -9.68 0.81 -21.85
CA ALA A 255 -9.99 -0.25 -20.88
C ALA A 255 -9.57 0.15 -19.45
N LEU A 256 -8.53 0.98 -19.31
CA LEU A 256 -8.07 1.46 -18.01
C LEU A 256 -9.16 2.22 -17.25
N TYR A 257 -9.97 3.03 -17.92
CA TYR A 257 -10.99 3.87 -17.27
C TYR A 257 -12.11 3.05 -16.62
N THR A 258 -12.42 1.88 -17.17
CA THR A 258 -13.46 0.99 -16.65
C THR A 258 -12.94 -0.05 -15.68
N TYR A 259 -11.64 -0.31 -15.69
CA TYR A 259 -10.98 -1.36 -14.92
C TYR A 259 -11.29 -1.32 -13.39
N PRO A 260 -11.16 -0.19 -12.66
CA PRO A 260 -11.43 -0.16 -11.23
C PRO A 260 -12.88 -0.48 -10.90
N PHE A 261 -13.82 -0.09 -11.74
CA PHE A 261 -15.25 -0.35 -11.56
C PHE A 261 -15.59 -1.81 -11.84
N ALA A 262 -14.95 -2.41 -12.83
CA ALA A 262 -15.10 -3.83 -13.14
C ALA A 262 -14.56 -4.68 -11.98
N THR A 263 -13.39 -4.34 -11.42
CA THR A 263 -12.79 -5.07 -10.29
C THR A 263 -13.64 -4.99 -9.03
N VAL A 264 -14.12 -3.79 -8.66
CA VAL A 264 -15.04 -3.63 -7.50
C VAL A 264 -16.35 -4.37 -7.69
N GLY A 265 -16.78 -4.60 -8.95
CA GLY A 265 -17.98 -5.36 -9.29
C GLY A 265 -17.87 -6.88 -9.06
N ILE A 266 -16.65 -7.42 -8.83
CA ILE A 266 -16.45 -8.84 -8.56
C ILE A 266 -16.81 -9.14 -7.10
N THR A 267 -18.00 -9.71 -6.88
CA THR A 267 -18.54 -9.94 -5.53
C THR A 267 -17.78 -11.03 -4.77
N ALA A 268 -17.19 -11.98 -5.47
CA ALA A 268 -16.37 -13.04 -4.91
C ALA A 268 -15.12 -12.51 -4.17
N LEU A 269 -14.56 -11.36 -4.60
CA LEU A 269 -13.41 -10.76 -3.93
C LEU A 269 -13.69 -10.49 -2.44
N ASN A 270 -14.81 -9.86 -2.14
CA ASN A 270 -15.18 -9.50 -0.77
C ASN A 270 -15.51 -10.70 0.13
N ARG A 271 -15.60 -11.90 -0.44
CA ARG A 271 -15.94 -13.12 0.30
C ARG A 271 -14.76 -14.09 0.43
N TYR A 272 -13.82 -14.05 -0.51
CA TYR A 272 -12.81 -15.11 -0.64
C TYR A 272 -11.38 -14.61 -0.73
N VAL A 273 -11.15 -13.32 -1.04
CA VAL A 273 -9.82 -12.73 -1.08
C VAL A 273 -9.63 -11.86 0.16
N MET A 274 -8.76 -12.30 1.07
CA MET A 274 -8.60 -11.74 2.42
C MET A 274 -8.43 -10.20 2.43
N GLU A 275 -7.66 -9.65 1.51
CA GLU A 275 -7.41 -8.21 1.48
C GLU A 275 -8.65 -7.36 1.10
N TRP A 276 -9.65 -7.99 0.49
CA TRP A 276 -10.94 -7.39 0.16
C TRP A 276 -11.99 -7.59 1.24
N PHE A 277 -11.70 -8.36 2.29
CA PHE A 277 -12.64 -8.54 3.39
C PHE A 277 -12.92 -7.22 4.09
N PRO A 278 -14.18 -7.00 4.52
CA PRO A 278 -14.49 -5.87 5.37
C PRO A 278 -13.72 -5.97 6.70
N ALA A 279 -13.38 -4.82 7.26
CA ALA A 279 -12.75 -4.73 8.58
C ALA A 279 -13.81 -4.98 9.68
N ASP A 280 -14.25 -6.22 9.82
CA ASP A 280 -15.23 -6.61 10.83
C ASP A 280 -14.60 -6.74 12.22
N LEU A 281 -15.45 -6.76 13.28
CA LEU A 281 -15.00 -6.88 14.66
C LEU A 281 -14.62 -8.32 15.08
N GLY A 282 -14.78 -9.30 14.20
CA GLY A 282 -14.25 -10.66 14.35
C GLY A 282 -12.76 -10.72 14.06
N SER A 283 -12.20 -9.69 13.42
CA SER A 283 -10.81 -9.61 13.01
C SER A 283 -10.03 -8.53 13.78
N ILE A 284 -8.70 -8.70 13.87
CA ILE A 284 -7.81 -7.67 14.42
C ILE A 284 -7.88 -6.37 13.61
N PHE A 285 -8.15 -6.44 12.30
CA PHE A 285 -8.23 -5.30 11.41
C PHE A 285 -9.40 -4.37 11.77
N GLY A 286 -10.56 -4.95 12.12
CA GLY A 286 -11.70 -4.19 12.60
C GLY A 286 -11.43 -3.47 13.92
N TRP A 287 -10.75 -4.12 14.86
CA TRP A 287 -10.35 -3.49 16.12
C TRP A 287 -9.31 -2.39 15.94
N LEU A 288 -8.33 -2.56 15.06
CA LEU A 288 -7.37 -1.51 14.72
C LEU A 288 -8.06 -0.29 14.10
N LEU A 289 -8.97 -0.50 13.14
CA LEU A 289 -9.72 0.58 12.52
C LEU A 289 -10.66 1.26 13.54
N LEU A 290 -11.39 0.50 14.36
CA LEU A 290 -12.24 1.04 15.42
C LEU A 290 -11.42 1.87 16.42
N GLY A 291 -10.24 1.37 16.83
CA GLY A 291 -9.32 2.11 17.70
C GLY A 291 -8.91 3.45 17.06
N PHE A 292 -8.53 3.44 15.78
CA PHE A 292 -8.19 4.66 15.06
C PHE A 292 -9.37 5.64 14.96
N VAL A 293 -10.56 5.13 14.70
CA VAL A 293 -11.79 5.96 14.69
C VAL A 293 -12.02 6.59 16.07
N ALA A 294 -11.90 5.80 17.14
CA ALA A 294 -12.16 6.26 18.50
C ALA A 294 -11.15 7.29 19.00
N ILE A 295 -9.84 7.11 18.74
CA ILE A 295 -8.80 8.00 19.28
C ILE A 295 -8.38 9.10 18.31
N GLY A 296 -8.68 8.97 17.02
CA GLY A 296 -8.25 9.89 15.95
C GLY A 296 -9.42 10.57 15.25
N VAL A 297 -10.21 9.79 14.49
CA VAL A 297 -11.24 10.35 13.59
C VAL A 297 -12.33 11.08 14.38
N LEU A 298 -12.97 10.44 15.34
CA LEU A 298 -14.03 11.06 16.16
C LEU A 298 -13.53 12.28 16.94
N PRO A 299 -12.38 12.24 17.66
CA PRO A 299 -11.83 13.43 18.27
C PRO A 299 -11.51 14.57 17.28
N ALA A 300 -11.01 14.24 16.08
CA ALA A 300 -10.78 15.26 15.05
C ALA A 300 -12.08 15.93 14.60
N LEU A 301 -13.14 15.14 14.38
CA LEU A 301 -14.45 15.66 13.98
C LEU A 301 -15.14 16.48 15.10
N ILE A 302 -15.01 16.08 16.36
CA ILE A 302 -15.72 16.68 17.49
C ILE A 302 -14.90 17.82 18.11
N LEU A 303 -13.68 17.53 18.58
CA LEU A 303 -12.83 18.47 19.29
C LEU A 303 -12.10 19.41 18.33
N GLY A 304 -11.72 18.87 17.16
CA GLY A 304 -11.02 19.60 16.10
C GLY A 304 -11.92 20.43 15.20
N ARG A 305 -13.26 20.42 15.38
CA ARG A 305 -14.26 21.00 14.45
C ARG A 305 -13.99 22.44 14.00
N ARG A 306 -13.36 23.26 14.86
CA ARG A 306 -13.01 24.66 14.54
C ARG A 306 -11.77 24.76 13.66
N ARG A 307 -10.96 23.71 13.56
CA ARG A 307 -9.71 23.63 12.80
C ARG A 307 -9.81 22.68 11.61
N LEU A 308 -10.80 21.81 11.61
CA LEU A 308 -11.04 20.80 10.59
C LEU A 308 -11.63 21.46 9.34
N ARG A 309 -10.90 21.41 8.22
CA ARG A 309 -11.39 21.81 6.91
C ARG A 309 -12.41 20.80 6.42
N THR A 310 -13.38 21.25 5.62
CA THR A 310 -14.34 20.32 5.00
C THR A 310 -13.64 19.28 4.14
N ALA A 311 -12.58 19.65 3.42
CA ALA A 311 -11.74 18.72 2.66
C ALA A 311 -11.15 17.59 3.54
N ASP A 312 -10.59 17.95 4.71
CA ASP A 312 -10.01 16.97 5.65
C ASP A 312 -11.08 16.01 6.21
N ALA A 313 -12.28 16.53 6.51
CA ALA A 313 -13.40 15.72 6.95
C ALA A 313 -13.84 14.71 5.88
N LEU A 314 -13.98 15.17 4.63
CA LEU A 314 -14.33 14.31 3.49
C LEU A 314 -13.29 13.21 3.28
N ILE A 315 -12.00 13.54 3.35
CA ILE A 315 -10.92 12.55 3.21
C ILE A 315 -10.93 11.55 4.37
N LEU A 316 -11.00 12.02 5.63
CA LEU A 316 -11.02 11.13 6.79
C LEU A 316 -12.20 10.17 6.75
N VAL A 317 -13.40 10.67 6.51
CA VAL A 317 -14.62 9.85 6.47
C VAL A 317 -14.56 8.92 5.27
N GLY A 318 -14.23 9.42 4.08
CA GLY A 318 -14.16 8.63 2.85
C GLY A 318 -13.17 7.46 2.97
N LEU A 319 -11.92 7.74 3.39
CA LEU A 319 -10.90 6.71 3.57
C LEU A 319 -11.27 5.71 4.69
N THR A 320 -11.92 6.18 5.78
CA THR A 320 -12.38 5.30 6.86
C THR A 320 -13.47 4.34 6.37
N VAL A 321 -14.43 4.83 5.56
CA VAL A 321 -15.47 3.99 4.94
C VAL A 321 -14.84 2.99 3.98
N MET A 322 -13.88 3.41 3.14
CA MET A 322 -13.16 2.49 2.26
C MET A 322 -12.43 1.39 3.04
N ALA A 323 -11.72 1.74 4.11
CA ALA A 323 -11.01 0.77 4.95
C ALA A 323 -11.97 -0.16 5.72
N TRP A 324 -13.19 0.31 6.04
CA TRP A 324 -14.23 -0.55 6.60
C TRP A 324 -14.74 -1.58 5.58
N GLN A 325 -14.85 -1.18 4.30
CA GLN A 325 -15.30 -2.06 3.21
C GLN A 325 -14.25 -3.07 2.77
N ALA A 326 -12.95 -2.69 2.81
CA ALA A 326 -11.85 -3.58 2.43
C ALA A 326 -10.57 -3.23 3.21
N ILE A 327 -10.00 -4.23 3.91
CA ILE A 327 -8.84 -4.04 4.79
C ILE A 327 -7.60 -3.53 4.05
N ARG A 328 -7.49 -3.74 2.75
CA ARG A 328 -6.39 -3.22 1.93
C ARG A 328 -6.24 -1.69 2.01
N PHE A 329 -7.34 -0.95 2.26
CA PHE A 329 -7.31 0.50 2.42
C PHE A 329 -6.75 0.97 3.77
N LEU A 330 -6.48 0.05 4.73
CA LEU A 330 -5.74 0.37 5.95
C LEU A 330 -4.34 0.93 5.64
N LEU A 331 -3.73 0.49 4.53
CA LEU A 331 -2.47 1.02 4.01
C LEU A 331 -2.54 2.54 3.73
N ILE A 332 -3.68 3.04 3.34
CA ILE A 332 -3.88 4.45 2.93
C ILE A 332 -4.46 5.27 4.08
N VAL A 333 -5.54 4.78 4.74
CA VAL A 333 -6.21 5.51 5.82
C VAL A 333 -5.30 5.71 7.02
N GLY A 334 -4.48 4.72 7.36
CA GLY A 334 -3.56 4.81 8.50
C GLY A 334 -2.61 6.01 8.38
N PRO A 335 -1.71 6.06 7.40
CA PRO A 335 -0.74 7.14 7.28
C PRO A 335 -1.36 8.49 6.92
N ILE A 336 -2.26 8.57 5.92
CA ILE A 336 -2.86 9.83 5.49
C ILE A 336 -3.86 10.34 6.54
N GLY A 337 -4.72 9.48 7.06
CA GLY A 337 -5.65 9.83 8.13
C GLY A 337 -4.90 10.24 9.40
N GLY A 338 -3.84 9.52 9.78
CA GLY A 338 -2.97 9.88 10.89
C GLY A 338 -2.35 11.27 10.73
N ALA A 339 -1.88 11.62 9.52
CA ALA A 339 -1.35 12.95 9.22
C ALA A 339 -2.42 14.04 9.34
N ILE A 340 -3.64 13.80 8.85
CA ILE A 340 -4.78 14.75 8.99
C ILE A 340 -5.13 14.92 10.47
N VAL A 341 -5.28 13.82 11.21
CA VAL A 341 -5.57 13.85 12.66
C VAL A 341 -4.48 14.63 13.40
N ALA A 342 -3.21 14.42 13.05
CA ALA A 342 -2.09 15.15 13.63
C ALA A 342 -2.22 16.67 13.46
N VAL A 343 -2.49 17.15 12.25
CA VAL A 343 -2.58 18.60 11.97
C VAL A 343 -3.82 19.23 12.59
N VAL A 344 -4.90 18.47 12.79
CA VAL A 344 -6.15 18.94 13.41
C VAL A 344 -6.05 18.94 14.93
N LEU A 345 -5.60 17.83 15.54
CA LEU A 345 -5.63 17.65 16.99
C LEU A 345 -4.41 18.22 17.72
N SER A 346 -3.22 18.27 17.09
CA SER A 346 -2.03 18.73 17.80
C SER A 346 -2.17 20.14 18.38
N PRO A 347 -2.73 21.14 17.67
CA PRO A 347 -2.98 22.44 18.26
C PRO A 347 -4.02 22.40 19.39
N VAL A 348 -5.10 21.60 19.24
CA VAL A 348 -6.14 21.44 20.27
C VAL A 348 -5.55 20.84 21.54
N ILE A 349 -4.74 19.79 21.39
CA ILE A 349 -4.08 19.13 22.53
C ILE A 349 -3.09 20.08 23.20
N SER A 350 -2.29 20.83 22.44
CA SER A 350 -1.29 21.75 23.02
C SER A 350 -1.92 22.88 23.83
N GLU A 351 -3.10 23.33 23.46
CA GLU A 351 -3.88 24.36 24.18
C GLU A 351 -4.60 23.79 25.42
N SER A 352 -4.74 22.47 25.53
CA SER A 352 -5.41 21.81 26.64
C SER A 352 -4.55 21.79 27.93
N ALA A 353 -5.18 21.54 29.09
CA ALA A 353 -4.46 21.37 30.36
C ALA A 353 -3.48 20.18 30.32
N ILE A 354 -3.86 19.10 29.63
CA ILE A 354 -3.01 17.91 29.44
C ILE A 354 -1.81 18.26 28.55
N GLY A 355 -2.04 18.93 27.43
CA GLY A 355 -0.96 19.35 26.52
C GLY A 355 0.05 20.28 27.19
N ARG A 356 -0.41 21.24 28.00
CA ARG A 356 0.48 22.10 28.78
C ARG A 356 1.34 21.33 29.80
N ARG A 357 0.77 20.27 30.43
CA ARG A 357 1.55 19.39 31.33
C ARG A 357 2.58 18.54 30.60
N LEU A 358 2.22 18.03 29.41
CA LEU A 358 3.11 17.20 28.59
C LEU A 358 4.17 18.03 27.83
N SER A 359 3.88 19.29 27.50
CA SER A 359 4.81 20.16 26.79
C SER A 359 6.10 20.46 27.58
N THR A 360 6.02 20.51 28.91
CA THR A 360 7.18 20.79 29.77
C THR A 360 8.27 19.70 29.67
N PRO A 361 7.99 18.40 29.85
CA PRO A 361 9.00 17.35 29.66
C PRO A 361 9.45 17.22 28.20
N LEU A 362 8.54 17.36 27.21
CA LEU A 362 8.90 17.33 25.79
C LEU A 362 9.77 18.52 25.38
N ALA A 363 9.51 19.71 25.92
CA ALA A 363 10.35 20.89 25.72
C ALA A 363 11.75 20.71 26.33
N ARG A 364 11.88 19.97 27.44
CA ARG A 364 13.21 19.64 28.02
C ARG A 364 14.02 18.73 27.09
N LEU A 365 13.37 17.74 26.47
CA LEU A 365 13.99 16.88 25.46
C LEU A 365 14.38 17.65 24.18
N SER A 366 13.69 18.76 23.90
CA SER A 366 13.91 19.60 22.74
C SER A 366 14.92 20.74 22.97
N ARG A 367 15.44 20.92 24.19
CA ARG A 367 16.44 21.98 24.46
C ARG A 367 17.82 21.57 23.91
N PRO A 368 18.58 22.52 23.32
CA PRO A 368 19.98 22.29 22.99
C PRO A 368 20.73 21.95 24.28
N MET A 369 21.33 20.79 24.35
CA MET A 369 22.15 20.41 25.51
C MET A 369 23.56 20.97 25.32
N ALA A 370 23.95 21.87 26.19
CA ALA A 370 25.32 22.38 26.21
C ALA A 370 26.32 21.25 26.50
N GLY A 371 27.43 21.20 25.77
CA GLY A 371 28.57 20.31 25.99
C GLY A 371 28.33 18.84 25.60
N GLY A 372 29.11 18.32 24.66
CA GLY A 372 29.33 16.87 24.35
C GLY A 372 28.14 15.93 24.09
N ARG A 373 26.99 16.23 24.66
CA ARG A 373 25.78 15.38 24.55
C ARG A 373 25.14 15.35 23.15
N GLY A 374 25.45 16.31 22.29
CA GLY A 374 25.05 16.29 20.89
C GLY A 374 25.65 15.08 20.15
N ALA A 375 26.88 14.74 20.44
CA ALA A 375 27.55 13.57 19.89
C ALA A 375 26.86 12.25 20.30
N LEU A 376 26.37 12.16 21.56
CA LEU A 376 25.62 11.00 22.03
C LEU A 376 24.33 10.77 21.24
N HIS A 377 23.58 11.84 20.92
CA HIS A 377 22.32 11.70 20.13
C HIS A 377 22.61 11.35 18.66
N VAL A 378 23.69 11.87 18.08
CA VAL A 378 24.14 11.48 16.73
C VAL A 378 24.60 10.02 16.75
N GLY A 379 25.34 9.60 17.77
CA GLY A 379 25.72 8.20 17.96
C GLY A 379 24.50 7.29 18.11
N LEU A 380 23.51 7.68 18.93
CA LEU A 380 22.26 6.94 19.08
C LEU A 380 21.48 6.85 17.75
N ALA A 381 21.40 7.94 17.00
CA ALA A 381 20.77 7.92 15.67
C ALA A 381 21.48 6.94 14.72
N GLY A 382 22.83 6.94 14.73
CA GLY A 382 23.62 5.98 13.96
C GLY A 382 23.37 4.52 14.38
N ILE A 383 23.31 4.26 15.69
CA ILE A 383 22.99 2.93 16.23
C ILE A 383 21.58 2.49 15.80
N LEU A 384 20.57 3.36 15.93
CA LEU A 384 19.20 3.04 15.55
C LEU A 384 19.07 2.79 14.03
N LEU A 385 19.80 3.55 13.23
CA LEU A 385 19.89 3.30 11.79
C LEU A 385 20.54 1.95 11.49
N ALA A 386 21.67 1.66 12.10
CA ALA A 386 22.38 0.40 11.91
C ALA A 386 21.53 -0.80 12.37
N LEU A 387 20.83 -0.69 13.51
CA LEU A 387 19.91 -1.71 13.99
C LEU A 387 18.73 -1.91 13.03
N GLY A 388 18.10 -0.84 12.57
CA GLY A 388 16.99 -0.93 11.64
C GLY A 388 17.38 -1.59 10.31
N VAL A 389 18.49 -1.15 9.72
CA VAL A 389 19.04 -1.76 8.51
C VAL A 389 19.47 -3.21 8.77
N GLY A 390 20.13 -3.48 9.90
CA GLY A 390 20.56 -4.83 10.29
C GLY A 390 19.39 -5.80 10.44
N VAL A 391 18.30 -5.39 11.12
CA VAL A 391 17.09 -6.19 11.24
C VAL A 391 16.45 -6.43 9.87
N ALA A 392 16.38 -5.40 9.02
CA ALA A 392 15.85 -5.52 7.67
C ALA A 392 16.68 -6.54 6.84
N LEU A 393 18.01 -6.44 6.89
CA LEU A 393 18.93 -7.38 6.20
C LEU A 393 18.80 -8.81 6.73
N LEU A 394 18.73 -9.00 8.05
CA LEU A 394 18.58 -10.33 8.64
C LEU A 394 17.27 -11.00 8.20
N ARG A 395 16.19 -10.22 8.08
CA ARG A 395 14.87 -10.73 7.69
C ARG A 395 14.73 -10.99 6.18
N THR A 396 15.53 -10.34 5.36
CA THR A 396 15.42 -10.38 3.89
C THR A 396 16.70 -10.80 3.19
N SER A 397 17.69 -11.32 3.93
CA SER A 397 18.87 -11.95 3.34
C SER A 397 18.47 -13.13 2.44
N PRO A 398 19.29 -13.54 1.46
CA PRO A 398 18.96 -14.66 0.59
C PRO A 398 18.49 -15.91 1.33
N ALA A 399 19.18 -16.30 2.40
CA ALA A 399 18.77 -17.44 3.22
C ALA A 399 17.44 -17.23 3.95
N ALA A 400 17.15 -15.99 4.41
CA ALA A 400 15.87 -15.68 5.03
C ALA A 400 14.72 -15.62 4.00
N GLN A 401 15.02 -15.13 2.78
CA GLN A 401 14.07 -15.17 1.66
C GLN A 401 13.67 -16.60 1.35
N GLU A 402 14.63 -17.48 1.12
CA GLU A 402 14.42 -18.89 0.81
C GLU A 402 13.63 -19.60 1.90
N ALA A 403 14.02 -19.44 3.18
CA ALA A 403 13.34 -20.05 4.31
C ALA A 403 11.87 -19.57 4.47
N GLU A 404 11.60 -18.27 4.30
CA GLU A 404 10.24 -17.73 4.42
C GLU A 404 9.38 -18.06 3.20
N ILE A 405 9.96 -18.06 1.99
CA ILE A 405 9.29 -18.50 0.76
C ILE A 405 8.87 -19.97 0.91
N GLY A 406 9.77 -20.87 1.29
CA GLY A 406 9.46 -22.30 1.46
C GLY A 406 8.43 -22.58 2.57
N ARG A 407 8.32 -21.71 3.59
CA ARG A 407 7.31 -21.83 4.64
C ARG A 407 5.89 -21.42 4.20
N VAL A 408 5.76 -20.56 3.20
CA VAL A 408 4.46 -19.96 2.78
C VAL A 408 4.04 -20.43 1.40
N LEU A 409 5.00 -20.61 0.49
CA LEU A 409 4.78 -20.99 -0.90
C LEU A 409 5.32 -22.41 -1.14
N PRO A 410 4.79 -23.15 -2.12
CA PRO A 410 5.08 -24.57 -2.33
C PRO A 410 6.44 -24.80 -3.02
N ALA A 411 7.55 -24.32 -2.44
CA ALA A 411 8.86 -24.31 -3.09
C ALA A 411 9.39 -25.74 -3.29
N GLU A 412 9.39 -26.56 -2.24
CA GLU A 412 9.85 -27.94 -2.31
C GLU A 412 8.93 -28.81 -3.20
N ALA A 413 7.61 -28.57 -3.15
CA ALA A 413 6.66 -29.23 -4.04
C ALA A 413 6.92 -28.89 -5.53
N VAL A 414 7.31 -27.65 -5.85
CA VAL A 414 7.68 -27.26 -7.22
C VAL A 414 8.96 -27.99 -7.67
N GLU A 415 9.96 -28.13 -6.79
CA GLU A 415 11.17 -28.93 -7.08
C GLU A 415 10.82 -30.41 -7.33
N TRP A 416 9.89 -30.97 -6.55
CA TRP A 416 9.40 -32.32 -6.78
C TRP A 416 8.68 -32.45 -8.12
N LEU A 417 7.86 -31.46 -8.50
CA LEU A 417 7.19 -31.44 -9.82
C LEU A 417 8.18 -31.40 -10.99
N ASP A 418 9.29 -30.68 -10.85
CA ASP A 418 10.33 -30.60 -11.88
C ASP A 418 11.09 -31.93 -12.05
N ALA A 419 11.22 -32.71 -10.96
CA ALA A 419 11.88 -34.00 -10.98
C ALA A 419 10.97 -35.15 -11.48
N ASN A 420 9.65 -35.07 -11.30
CA ASN A 420 8.72 -36.19 -11.50
C ASN A 420 7.73 -36.02 -12.66
N GLU A 421 7.46 -34.77 -13.10
CA GLU A 421 6.57 -34.42 -14.21
C GLU A 421 5.23 -35.21 -14.23
N PRO A 422 4.39 -35.11 -13.17
CA PRO A 422 3.24 -36.01 -12.98
C PRO A 422 2.10 -35.79 -14.00
N GLY A 423 2.17 -34.73 -14.81
CA GLY A 423 1.17 -34.39 -15.81
C GLY A 423 1.31 -32.96 -16.32
N THR A 424 0.33 -32.50 -17.10
CA THR A 424 0.34 -31.17 -17.74
C THR A 424 -0.75 -30.23 -17.23
N ARG A 425 -1.77 -30.74 -16.53
CA ARG A 425 -2.94 -29.96 -16.11
C ARG A 425 -3.08 -30.01 -14.59
N ILE A 426 -2.66 -28.93 -13.97
CA ILE A 426 -2.63 -28.77 -12.51
C ILE A 426 -3.95 -28.20 -11.99
N PHE A 427 -4.39 -28.66 -10.79
CA PHE A 427 -5.24 -27.90 -9.89
C PHE A 427 -4.41 -27.39 -8.73
N ASN A 428 -4.31 -26.07 -8.55
CA ASN A 428 -3.47 -25.46 -7.54
C ASN A 428 -4.23 -24.54 -6.60
N ARG A 429 -3.69 -24.34 -5.40
CA ARG A 429 -4.15 -23.27 -4.52
C ARG A 429 -4.01 -21.91 -5.20
N TYR A 430 -5.05 -21.08 -5.11
CA TYR A 430 -5.14 -19.76 -5.77
C TYR A 430 -3.93 -18.87 -5.47
N GLU A 431 -3.57 -18.74 -4.19
CA GLU A 431 -2.45 -17.89 -3.74
C GLU A 431 -1.08 -18.41 -4.21
N TRP A 432 -0.97 -19.67 -4.64
CA TRP A 432 0.28 -20.26 -5.09
C TRP A 432 0.46 -20.23 -6.61
N GLY A 433 -0.63 -19.92 -7.34
CA GLY A 433 -0.62 -19.96 -8.80
C GLY A 433 0.43 -19.06 -9.43
N GLY A 434 0.65 -17.85 -8.86
CA GLY A 434 1.71 -16.95 -9.31
C GLY A 434 3.10 -17.57 -9.15
N TYR A 435 3.39 -18.17 -7.99
CA TYR A 435 4.67 -18.82 -7.71
C TYR A 435 4.91 -20.02 -8.63
N ILE A 436 3.94 -20.94 -8.72
CA ILE A 436 4.04 -22.12 -9.59
C ILE A 436 4.21 -21.71 -11.04
N GLY A 437 3.40 -20.74 -11.51
CA GLY A 437 3.44 -20.26 -12.89
C GLY A 437 4.74 -19.54 -13.25
N GLN A 438 5.41 -18.86 -12.30
CA GLN A 438 6.71 -18.24 -12.51
C GLN A 438 7.83 -19.29 -12.65
N HIS A 439 7.81 -20.33 -11.81
CA HIS A 439 8.86 -21.35 -11.80
C HIS A 439 8.64 -22.43 -12.87
N ARG A 440 7.40 -22.64 -13.29
CA ARG A 440 7.02 -23.58 -14.37
C ARG A 440 6.27 -22.89 -15.51
N PRO A 441 6.87 -21.93 -16.23
CA PRO A 441 6.18 -21.07 -17.19
C PRO A 441 5.63 -21.81 -18.41
N GLN A 442 6.10 -23.01 -18.69
CA GLN A 442 5.62 -23.85 -19.80
C GLN A 442 4.33 -24.60 -19.45
N GLN A 443 3.98 -24.65 -18.18
CA GLN A 443 2.81 -25.36 -17.70
C GLN A 443 1.70 -24.38 -17.32
N PRO A 444 0.47 -24.55 -17.86
CA PRO A 444 -0.64 -23.70 -17.45
C PRO A 444 -1.04 -24.04 -16.01
N ILE A 445 -1.28 -22.99 -15.21
CA ILE A 445 -1.86 -23.08 -13.86
C ILE A 445 -3.37 -23.18 -13.92
N PHE A 446 -4.03 -23.62 -12.84
CA PHE A 446 -5.50 -23.53 -12.76
C PHE A 446 -5.94 -22.08 -12.60
N MET A 447 -5.50 -21.42 -11.54
CA MET A 447 -5.77 -20.00 -11.23
C MET A 447 -4.60 -19.39 -10.42
N ASP A 448 -4.53 -18.05 -10.41
CA ASP A 448 -3.61 -17.24 -9.62
C ASP A 448 -4.30 -15.96 -9.07
N GLY A 449 -3.54 -15.03 -8.51
CA GLY A 449 -4.05 -13.80 -7.89
C GLY A 449 -4.69 -12.78 -8.85
N ARG A 450 -4.70 -13.01 -10.17
CA ARG A 450 -5.31 -12.12 -11.18
C ARG A 450 -6.83 -12.25 -11.21
N ALA A 451 -7.50 -11.93 -10.11
CA ALA A 451 -8.94 -12.09 -9.96
C ALA A 451 -9.79 -11.41 -11.05
N ASP A 452 -9.29 -10.32 -11.61
CA ASP A 452 -9.93 -9.57 -12.71
C ASP A 452 -10.03 -10.38 -14.01
N VAL A 453 -9.09 -11.30 -14.25
CA VAL A 453 -9.08 -12.20 -15.40
C VAL A 453 -10.17 -13.28 -15.25
N TYR A 454 -10.34 -13.79 -14.04
CA TYR A 454 -11.27 -14.89 -13.75
C TYR A 454 -12.71 -14.41 -13.64
N GLY A 455 -12.91 -13.24 -13.02
CA GLY A 455 -14.25 -12.72 -12.74
C GLY A 455 -14.99 -13.53 -11.68
N ASP A 456 -16.24 -13.16 -11.47
CA ASP A 456 -17.05 -13.69 -10.36
C ASP A 456 -17.36 -15.18 -10.50
N GLU A 457 -17.74 -15.62 -11.70
CA GLU A 457 -18.16 -16.99 -11.98
C GLU A 457 -17.06 -18.03 -11.72
N LEU A 458 -15.85 -17.81 -12.27
CA LEU A 458 -14.75 -18.75 -12.09
C LEU A 458 -14.21 -18.77 -10.66
N LEU A 459 -14.20 -17.60 -9.99
CA LEU A 459 -13.83 -17.53 -8.57
C LEU A 459 -14.84 -18.28 -7.69
N GLN A 460 -16.14 -18.14 -7.93
CA GLN A 460 -17.17 -18.89 -7.20
C GLN A 460 -17.08 -20.39 -7.46
N MET A 461 -16.84 -20.81 -8.70
CA MET A 461 -16.58 -22.21 -9.05
C MET A 461 -15.39 -22.75 -8.23
N TYR A 462 -14.25 -22.05 -8.24
CA TYR A 462 -13.06 -22.44 -7.50
C TYR A 462 -13.35 -22.60 -6.01
N VAL A 463 -14.03 -21.64 -5.42
CA VAL A 463 -14.41 -21.68 -4.01
C VAL A 463 -15.37 -22.82 -3.71
N GLY A 464 -16.27 -23.14 -4.66
CA GLY A 464 -17.14 -24.32 -4.56
C GLY A 464 -16.34 -25.61 -4.46
N VAL A 465 -15.27 -25.73 -5.25
CA VAL A 465 -14.35 -26.89 -5.20
C VAL A 465 -13.63 -26.98 -3.85
N ILE A 466 -12.94 -25.93 -3.43
CA ILE A 466 -12.15 -25.96 -2.20
C ILE A 466 -12.99 -26.05 -0.92
N GLY A 467 -14.23 -25.56 -0.97
CA GLY A 467 -15.21 -25.64 0.14
C GLY A 467 -16.07 -26.91 0.12
N LEU A 468 -15.83 -27.82 -0.84
CA LEU A 468 -16.63 -29.05 -1.03
C LEU A 468 -18.15 -28.77 -1.17
N HIS A 469 -18.50 -27.64 -1.83
CA HIS A 469 -19.90 -27.30 -2.13
C HIS A 469 -20.44 -28.06 -3.37
N GLY A 470 -20.15 -29.35 -3.46
CA GLY A 470 -20.43 -30.25 -4.55
C GLY A 470 -19.32 -31.29 -4.65
N ASP A 471 -19.40 -32.16 -5.67
CA ASP A 471 -18.33 -33.12 -5.92
C ASP A 471 -17.18 -32.45 -6.72
N PRO A 472 -15.99 -32.28 -6.15
CA PRO A 472 -14.83 -31.73 -6.84
C PRO A 472 -14.46 -32.49 -8.12
N GLN A 473 -14.73 -33.81 -8.18
CA GLN A 473 -14.40 -34.66 -9.31
C GLN A 473 -15.03 -34.14 -10.62
N VAL A 474 -16.23 -33.58 -10.55
CA VAL A 474 -16.92 -33.01 -11.72
C VAL A 474 -16.11 -31.91 -12.40
N ILE A 475 -15.49 -31.05 -11.59
CA ILE A 475 -14.64 -29.95 -12.09
C ILE A 475 -13.30 -30.50 -12.58
N PHE A 476 -12.71 -31.47 -11.85
CA PHE A 476 -11.46 -32.11 -12.26
C PHE A 476 -11.61 -32.88 -13.57
N ASP A 477 -12.74 -33.52 -13.80
CA ASP A 477 -13.06 -34.20 -15.06
C ASP A 477 -13.29 -33.19 -16.21
N HIS A 478 -14.03 -32.10 -15.93
CA HIS A 478 -14.31 -31.05 -16.91
C HIS A 478 -13.01 -30.40 -17.44
N TYR A 479 -12.09 -30.08 -16.55
CA TYR A 479 -10.81 -29.46 -16.92
C TYR A 479 -9.71 -30.49 -17.19
N VAL A 480 -10.00 -31.78 -17.11
CA VAL A 480 -9.03 -32.90 -17.32
C VAL A 480 -7.78 -32.71 -16.45
N ILE A 481 -7.99 -32.52 -15.14
CA ILE A 481 -6.89 -32.30 -14.19
C ILE A 481 -6.13 -33.60 -13.98
N ASP A 482 -4.80 -33.55 -14.16
CA ASP A 482 -3.89 -34.68 -13.99
C ASP A 482 -3.39 -34.80 -12.56
N TYR A 483 -3.12 -33.65 -11.90
CA TYR A 483 -2.60 -33.61 -10.54
C TYR A 483 -3.03 -32.33 -9.81
N ALA A 484 -2.99 -32.38 -8.48
CA ALA A 484 -3.31 -31.27 -7.59
C ALA A 484 -2.14 -30.92 -6.68
N VAL A 485 -1.94 -29.61 -6.41
CA VAL A 485 -0.97 -29.09 -5.41
C VAL A 485 -1.72 -28.19 -4.45
N PHE A 486 -1.87 -28.68 -3.21
CA PHE A 486 -2.70 -28.01 -2.22
C PHE A 486 -2.12 -28.18 -0.79
N PRO A 487 -2.50 -27.31 0.19
CA PRO A 487 -2.06 -27.53 1.57
C PRO A 487 -2.60 -28.85 2.15
N PRO A 488 -1.79 -29.59 2.93
CA PRO A 488 -2.21 -30.88 3.48
C PRO A 488 -3.36 -30.77 4.50
N ASP A 489 -3.41 -29.70 5.29
CA ASP A 489 -4.39 -29.51 6.36
C ASP A 489 -5.67 -28.81 5.87
N THR A 490 -6.31 -29.34 4.83
CA THR A 490 -7.54 -28.73 4.26
C THR A 490 -8.61 -29.78 3.99
N PRO A 491 -9.90 -29.41 4.02
CA PRO A 491 -10.99 -30.35 3.66
C PRO A 491 -10.85 -30.95 2.26
N LEU A 492 -10.27 -30.23 1.32
CA LEU A 492 -10.02 -30.75 -0.03
C LEU A 492 -8.88 -31.78 -0.05
N ALA A 493 -7.85 -31.63 0.79
CA ALA A 493 -6.80 -32.63 0.97
C ALA A 493 -7.38 -33.95 1.51
N ASP A 494 -8.22 -33.88 2.56
CA ASP A 494 -8.94 -35.03 3.11
C ASP A 494 -9.79 -35.73 2.05
N TRP A 495 -10.42 -34.94 1.16
CA TRP A 495 -11.22 -35.48 0.05
C TRP A 495 -10.34 -36.22 -0.96
N PHE A 496 -9.16 -35.69 -1.33
CA PHE A 496 -8.22 -36.35 -2.22
C PHE A 496 -7.72 -37.68 -1.61
N ASP A 497 -7.37 -37.71 -0.33
CA ASP A 497 -6.87 -38.90 0.35
C ASP A 497 -7.95 -40.01 0.47
N ALA A 498 -9.21 -39.62 0.59
CA ALA A 498 -10.33 -40.56 0.61
C ALA A 498 -10.74 -41.06 -0.78
N SER A 499 -10.32 -40.39 -1.87
CA SER A 499 -10.74 -40.71 -3.23
C SER A 499 -9.90 -41.85 -3.83
N ALA A 500 -10.56 -42.89 -4.32
CA ALA A 500 -9.88 -43.97 -5.06
C ALA A 500 -9.32 -43.53 -6.43
N ALA A 501 -9.73 -42.38 -6.94
CA ALA A 501 -9.29 -41.84 -8.22
C ALA A 501 -7.94 -41.10 -8.13
N TRP A 502 -7.47 -40.82 -6.93
CA TRP A 502 -6.27 -40.03 -6.69
C TRP A 502 -5.26 -40.80 -5.86
N GLU A 503 -3.98 -40.50 -6.04
CA GLU A 503 -2.86 -41.06 -5.30
C GLU A 503 -2.03 -39.94 -4.70
N HIS A 504 -1.85 -39.96 -3.39
CA HIS A 504 -0.98 -39.04 -2.64
C HIS A 504 0.49 -39.44 -2.90
N VAL A 505 1.25 -38.58 -3.56
CA VAL A 505 2.61 -38.91 -4.04
C VAL A 505 3.71 -38.05 -3.42
N TYR A 506 3.35 -36.95 -2.78
CA TYR A 506 4.30 -36.05 -2.12
C TYR A 506 3.63 -35.30 -0.97
N ASP A 507 4.38 -35.05 0.10
CA ASP A 507 3.94 -34.31 1.27
C ASP A 507 5.11 -33.57 1.93
N ASP A 508 4.91 -32.29 2.24
CA ASP A 508 5.76 -31.47 3.09
C ASP A 508 4.88 -30.59 4.01
N PRO A 509 5.47 -29.83 5.00
CA PRO A 509 4.66 -29.01 5.90
C PRO A 509 3.84 -27.90 5.23
N THR A 510 4.13 -27.53 3.99
CA THR A 510 3.46 -26.47 3.25
C THR A 510 2.49 -27.02 2.22
N ALA A 511 2.87 -28.05 1.46
CA ALA A 511 2.15 -28.53 0.31
C ALA A 511 2.16 -30.07 0.21
N ALA A 512 1.07 -30.63 -0.32
CA ALA A 512 0.97 -32.01 -0.75
C ALA A 512 0.56 -32.10 -2.22
N ILE A 513 0.90 -33.22 -2.85
CA ILE A 513 0.61 -33.47 -4.28
C ILE A 513 -0.16 -34.80 -4.40
N TRP A 514 -1.26 -34.71 -5.13
CA TRP A 514 -2.05 -35.87 -5.55
C TRP A 514 -2.03 -35.97 -7.06
N VAL A 515 -1.86 -37.19 -7.57
CA VAL A 515 -1.86 -37.52 -9.00
C VAL A 515 -3.08 -38.38 -9.30
N ARG A 516 -3.71 -38.12 -10.42
CA ARG A 516 -4.86 -38.91 -10.89
C ARG A 516 -4.41 -40.29 -11.33
N ARG A 517 -5.11 -41.34 -10.88
CA ARG A 517 -4.83 -42.75 -11.25
C ARG A 517 -5.30 -43.09 -12.66
#